data_2321766b79bc0ed85cd2289a8c53bd26
#
_entry.id   2321766b79bc0ed85cd2289a8c53bd26
#
_cell.length_a   1.000
_cell.length_b   1.000
_cell.length_c   1.000
_cell.angle_alpha   90.00
_cell.angle_beta   90.00
_cell.angle_gamma   90.00
#
_symmetry.space_group_name_H-M   'P 1'
#
loop_
_entity.id
_entity.type
_entity.pdbx_description
1 polymer ?
#
loop_
_entity_poly.entity_id
_entity_poly.type
_entity_poly.pdbx_seq_one_letter_code
_entity_poly.pdbx_strand_id
1 'polypeptide(L)'
;LLVVFLGAGGALAWFTPVSAVSVEAGPSLELTLNRFDRVLQVQGNSAQDQELADKLELSYLSYTDALEAILGSQEVSQALDNGTELAVTVAGQNQQHCQDLMEDTQSCAGHGSCSSADWSQVTAAQKEGLSLSKYQMLLQLQALDPSITSEQVSECSMHQLRQWLSDLSSGQDASS
;
A
#
# COMPACT_ATOMS: atom_id res chain seq x y z
N LEU A 1 -34.75 15.57 -16.83
CA LEU A 1 -33.42 15.48 -17.46
C LEU A 1 -32.28 15.79 -16.49
N LEU A 2 -32.52 16.69 -15.52
CA LEU A 2 -31.52 17.09 -14.50
C LEU A 2 -31.13 15.94 -13.56
N VAL A 3 -32.07 15.06 -13.21
CA VAL A 3 -31.88 13.92 -12.29
C VAL A 3 -30.92 12.86 -12.88
N VAL A 4 -30.94 12.66 -14.21
CA VAL A 4 -30.06 11.69 -14.89
C VAL A 4 -28.61 12.17 -14.89
N PHE A 5 -28.34 13.47 -15.00
CA PHE A 5 -27.00 14.03 -14.94
C PHE A 5 -26.38 13.96 -13.53
N LEU A 6 -27.20 14.15 -12.48
CA LEU A 6 -26.75 13.98 -11.10
C LEU A 6 -26.38 12.52 -10.78
N GLY A 7 -27.14 11.55 -11.32
CA GLY A 7 -26.84 10.13 -11.16
C GLY A 7 -25.55 9.69 -11.86
N ALA A 8 -25.31 10.14 -13.07
CA ALA A 8 -24.08 9.78 -13.83
C ALA A 8 -22.82 10.40 -13.21
N GLY A 9 -22.88 11.67 -12.77
CA GLY A 9 -21.76 12.32 -12.08
C GLY A 9 -21.43 11.68 -10.73
N GLY A 10 -22.45 11.27 -9.97
CA GLY A 10 -22.29 10.57 -8.71
C GLY A 10 -21.65 9.18 -8.86
N ALA A 11 -22.07 8.43 -9.89
CA ALA A 11 -21.49 7.12 -10.19
C ALA A 11 -20.00 7.22 -10.58
N LEU A 12 -19.64 8.18 -11.41
CA LEU A 12 -18.24 8.40 -11.79
C LEU A 12 -17.37 8.75 -10.57
N ALA A 13 -17.85 9.66 -9.71
CA ALA A 13 -17.14 10.03 -8.48
C ALA A 13 -16.99 8.86 -7.50
N TRP A 14 -17.94 7.93 -7.48
CA TRP A 14 -17.89 6.74 -6.64
C TRP A 14 -16.81 5.75 -7.07
N PHE A 15 -16.62 5.57 -8.37
CA PHE A 15 -15.67 4.58 -8.92
C PHE A 15 -14.32 5.18 -9.31
N THR A 16 -14.09 6.49 -9.08
CA THR A 16 -12.82 7.13 -9.41
C THR A 16 -11.84 6.99 -8.24
N PRO A 17 -10.67 6.36 -8.44
CA PRO A 17 -9.64 6.27 -7.43
C PRO A 17 -8.99 7.64 -7.20
N VAL A 18 -8.78 8.02 -5.95
CA VAL A 18 -8.13 9.30 -5.55
C VAL A 18 -6.99 9.09 -4.56
N SER A 19 -6.95 7.94 -3.88
CA SER A 19 -5.91 7.60 -2.92
C SER A 19 -5.54 6.13 -3.03
N ALA A 20 -4.30 5.81 -2.68
CA ALA A 20 -3.79 4.46 -2.51
C ALA A 20 -3.15 4.35 -1.12
N VAL A 21 -3.39 3.25 -0.43
CA VAL A 21 -2.82 2.98 0.89
C VAL A 21 -2.16 1.61 0.84
N SER A 22 -0.85 1.58 1.11
CA SER A 22 -0.10 0.35 1.27
C SER A 22 0.00 0.01 2.75
N VAL A 23 -0.42 -1.19 3.13
CA VAL A 23 -0.38 -1.71 4.51
C VAL A 23 0.57 -2.90 4.54
N GLU A 24 1.63 -2.78 5.32
CA GLU A 24 2.68 -3.79 5.48
C GLU A 24 2.81 -4.19 6.95
N ALA A 25 2.43 -5.42 7.26
CA ALA A 25 2.46 -5.97 8.61
C ALA A 25 2.77 -7.48 8.58
N GLY A 26 3.84 -7.88 7.90
CA GLY A 26 4.12 -9.25 7.47
C GLY A 26 3.49 -9.50 6.10
N PRO A 27 2.16 -9.73 5.99
CA PRO A 27 1.44 -9.56 4.74
C PRO A 27 1.54 -8.12 4.23
N SER A 28 1.47 -7.96 2.91
CA SER A 28 1.56 -6.66 2.24
C SER A 28 0.38 -6.48 1.29
N LEU A 29 -0.52 -5.53 1.62
CA LEU A 29 -1.74 -5.24 0.88
C LEU A 29 -1.75 -3.79 0.40
N GLU A 30 -2.23 -3.56 -0.81
CA GLU A 30 -2.49 -2.23 -1.35
C GLU A 30 -3.99 -2.01 -1.54
N LEU A 31 -4.50 -0.96 -0.92
CA LEU A 31 -5.89 -0.51 -1.02
C LEU A 31 -5.97 0.68 -1.96
N THR A 32 -6.90 0.66 -2.90
CA THR A 32 -7.25 1.83 -3.70
C THR A 32 -8.58 2.39 -3.20
N LEU A 33 -8.61 3.68 -2.88
CA LEU A 33 -9.76 4.35 -2.27
C LEU A 33 -10.37 5.39 -3.21
N ASN A 34 -11.69 5.56 -3.12
CA ASN A 34 -12.39 6.67 -3.74
C ASN A 34 -12.40 7.91 -2.82
N ARG A 35 -12.97 9.02 -3.30
CA ARG A 35 -13.08 10.28 -2.55
C ARG A 35 -13.96 10.23 -1.29
N PHE A 36 -14.62 9.11 -1.01
CA PHE A 36 -15.46 8.86 0.16
C PHE A 36 -14.81 7.82 1.09
N ASP A 37 -13.51 7.60 0.93
CA ASP A 37 -12.70 6.63 1.69
C ASP A 37 -13.25 5.20 1.64
N ARG A 38 -13.89 4.87 0.50
CA ARG A 38 -14.35 3.50 0.26
C ARG A 38 -13.32 2.74 -0.55
N VAL A 39 -13.03 1.52 -0.12
CA VAL A 39 -12.13 0.61 -0.82
C VAL A 39 -12.74 0.23 -2.16
N LEU A 40 -12.06 0.58 -3.25
CA LEU A 40 -12.44 0.18 -4.61
C LEU A 40 -11.78 -1.12 -5.03
N GLN A 41 -10.54 -1.30 -4.64
CA GLN A 41 -9.73 -2.46 -4.99
C GLN A 41 -8.76 -2.78 -3.87
N VAL A 42 -8.47 -4.06 -3.69
CA VAL A 42 -7.41 -4.58 -2.83
C VAL A 42 -6.49 -5.45 -3.67
N GLN A 43 -5.19 -5.26 -3.51
CA GLN A 43 -4.16 -6.03 -4.19
C GLN A 43 -3.14 -6.55 -3.18
N GLY A 44 -2.87 -7.85 -3.21
CA GLY A 44 -1.77 -8.46 -2.47
C GLY A 44 -0.46 -8.38 -3.25
N ASN A 45 0.66 -8.17 -2.55
CA ASN A 45 1.99 -8.10 -3.14
C ASN A 45 2.65 -9.47 -3.41
N SER A 46 1.99 -10.53 -2.96
CA SER A 46 2.33 -11.93 -3.25
C SER A 46 1.06 -12.74 -3.44
N ALA A 47 1.18 -13.98 -3.90
CA ALA A 47 0.03 -14.88 -4.03
C ALA A 47 -0.65 -15.15 -2.66
N GLN A 48 0.13 -15.24 -1.58
CA GLN A 48 -0.39 -15.43 -0.23
C GLN A 48 -1.11 -14.18 0.28
N ASP A 49 -0.56 -12.99 -0.01
CA ASP A 49 -1.19 -11.73 0.36
C ASP A 49 -2.50 -11.51 -0.41
N GLN A 50 -2.55 -11.95 -1.68
CA GLN A 50 -3.78 -11.89 -2.47
C GLN A 50 -4.85 -12.84 -1.92
N GLU A 51 -4.47 -14.04 -1.48
CA GLU A 51 -5.40 -14.98 -0.82
C GLU A 51 -5.99 -14.36 0.47
N LEU A 52 -5.16 -13.66 1.25
CA LEU A 52 -5.63 -12.91 2.41
C LEU A 52 -6.60 -11.78 2.01
N ALA A 53 -6.25 -10.99 0.99
CA ALA A 53 -7.10 -9.92 0.48
C ALA A 53 -8.50 -10.44 0.05
N ASP A 54 -8.52 -11.55 -0.67
CA ASP A 54 -9.76 -12.19 -1.14
C ASP A 54 -10.60 -12.73 0.03
N LYS A 55 -9.96 -13.29 1.06
CA LYS A 55 -10.61 -13.83 2.27
C LYS A 55 -11.26 -12.73 3.12
N LEU A 56 -10.65 -11.53 3.18
CA LEU A 56 -11.13 -10.44 4.02
C LEU A 56 -12.32 -9.66 3.42
N GLU A 57 -12.62 -9.83 2.13
CA GLU A 57 -13.77 -9.21 1.45
C GLU A 57 -13.87 -7.69 1.67
N LEU A 58 -12.74 -6.97 1.58
CA LEU A 58 -12.62 -5.56 1.96
C LEU A 58 -13.30 -4.58 1.00
N SER A 59 -13.79 -5.03 -0.16
CA SER A 59 -14.38 -4.18 -1.19
C SER A 59 -15.57 -3.37 -0.65
N TYR A 60 -15.55 -2.07 -0.92
CA TYR A 60 -16.57 -1.08 -0.52
C TYR A 60 -16.69 -0.80 0.99
N LEU A 61 -15.87 -1.41 1.84
CA LEU A 61 -15.75 -1.00 3.24
C LEU A 61 -15.20 0.42 3.34
N SER A 62 -15.43 1.09 4.47
CA SER A 62 -14.67 2.30 4.79
C SER A 62 -13.20 1.95 5.00
N TYR A 63 -12.32 2.92 4.80
CA TYR A 63 -10.90 2.70 5.02
C TYR A 63 -10.60 2.20 6.43
N THR A 64 -11.24 2.80 7.44
CA THR A 64 -11.07 2.40 8.85
C THR A 64 -11.54 0.98 9.11
N ASP A 65 -12.75 0.59 8.61
CA ASP A 65 -13.26 -0.78 8.75
C ASP A 65 -12.33 -1.79 8.05
N ALA A 66 -11.82 -1.43 6.86
CA ALA A 66 -10.89 -2.28 6.12
C ALA A 66 -9.54 -2.45 6.85
N LEU A 67 -8.99 -1.36 7.41
CA LEU A 67 -7.76 -1.39 8.17
C LEU A 67 -7.93 -2.22 9.46
N GLU A 68 -9.03 -2.05 10.18
CA GLU A 68 -9.36 -2.87 11.36
C GLU A 68 -9.48 -4.35 11.00
N ALA A 69 -10.12 -4.69 9.88
CA ALA A 69 -10.23 -6.08 9.41
C ALA A 69 -8.85 -6.66 9.05
N ILE A 70 -7.97 -5.89 8.41
CA ILE A 70 -6.61 -6.31 8.10
C ILE A 70 -5.83 -6.56 9.40
N LEU A 71 -5.81 -5.60 10.34
CA LEU A 71 -5.07 -5.69 11.60
C LEU A 71 -5.62 -6.81 12.51
N GLY A 72 -6.93 -7.06 12.46
CA GLY A 72 -7.59 -8.14 13.21
C GLY A 72 -7.46 -9.51 12.57
N SER A 73 -6.89 -9.64 11.36
CA SER A 73 -6.68 -10.95 10.73
C SER A 73 -5.63 -11.75 11.50
N GLN A 74 -5.77 -13.08 11.44
CA GLN A 74 -4.86 -13.99 12.15
C GLN A 74 -3.42 -13.83 11.64
N GLU A 75 -3.26 -13.70 10.35
CA GLU A 75 -1.98 -13.60 9.65
C GLU A 75 -1.21 -12.33 10.08
N VAL A 76 -1.90 -11.19 10.14
CA VAL A 76 -1.31 -9.91 10.56
C VAL A 76 -1.07 -9.88 12.06
N SER A 77 -2.05 -10.31 12.88
CA SER A 77 -1.88 -10.36 14.34
C SER A 77 -0.68 -11.21 14.75
N GLN A 78 -0.53 -12.40 14.14
CA GLN A 78 0.64 -13.26 14.41
C GLN A 78 1.97 -12.61 13.98
N ALA A 79 1.99 -11.90 12.85
CA ALA A 79 3.20 -11.22 12.40
C ALA A 79 3.60 -10.09 13.37
N LEU A 80 2.63 -9.30 13.82
CA LEU A 80 2.85 -8.22 14.81
C LEU A 80 3.30 -8.78 16.16
N ASP A 81 2.68 -9.87 16.65
CA ASP A 81 3.07 -10.56 17.89
C ASP A 81 4.49 -11.13 17.82
N ASN A 82 4.94 -11.52 16.63
CA ASN A 82 6.31 -11.97 16.37
C ASN A 82 7.32 -10.83 16.16
N GLY A 83 6.90 -9.56 16.37
CA GLY A 83 7.76 -8.40 16.30
C GLY A 83 7.92 -7.78 14.90
N THR A 84 7.06 -8.15 13.94
CA THR A 84 6.98 -7.43 12.67
C THR A 84 6.41 -6.03 12.93
N GLU A 85 7.04 -5.01 12.38
CA GLU A 85 6.54 -3.64 12.47
C GLU A 85 5.44 -3.39 11.43
N LEU A 86 4.39 -2.68 11.86
CA LEU A 86 3.39 -2.15 10.94
C LEU A 86 3.95 -0.92 10.24
N ALA A 87 3.90 -0.91 8.92
CA ALA A 87 4.19 0.26 8.10
C ALA A 87 3.02 0.55 7.15
N VAL A 88 2.54 1.79 7.16
CA VAL A 88 1.47 2.24 6.28
C VAL A 88 1.96 3.43 5.46
N THR A 89 1.78 3.35 4.14
CA THR A 89 2.10 4.44 3.23
C THR A 89 0.83 4.91 2.54
N VAL A 90 0.52 6.19 2.69
CA VAL A 90 -0.65 6.84 2.08
C VAL A 90 -0.20 7.69 0.90
N ALA A 91 -0.79 7.50 -0.27
CA ALA A 91 -0.61 8.35 -1.43
C ALA A 91 -1.95 8.86 -1.95
N GLY A 92 -2.03 10.12 -2.32
CA GLY A 92 -3.28 10.70 -2.81
C GLY A 92 -3.07 11.98 -3.61
N GLN A 93 -4.12 12.35 -4.34
CA GLN A 93 -4.13 13.55 -5.18
C GLN A 93 -4.29 14.85 -4.36
N ASN A 94 -4.75 14.75 -3.12
CA ASN A 94 -4.99 15.87 -2.22
C ASN A 94 -4.23 15.67 -0.91
N GLN A 95 -3.33 16.60 -0.61
CA GLN A 95 -2.46 16.51 0.57
C GLN A 95 -3.26 16.52 1.90
N GLN A 96 -4.32 17.33 2.01
CA GLN A 96 -5.15 17.36 3.22
C GLN A 96 -5.85 16.02 3.42
N HIS A 97 -6.40 15.45 2.36
CA HIS A 97 -7.04 14.14 2.40
C HIS A 97 -6.06 13.01 2.81
N CYS A 98 -4.80 13.09 2.34
CA CYS A 98 -3.76 12.14 2.80
C CYS A 98 -3.46 12.30 4.28
N GLN A 99 -3.48 13.52 4.83
CA GLN A 99 -3.29 13.76 6.25
C GLN A 99 -4.44 13.18 7.08
N ASP A 100 -5.68 13.35 6.63
CA ASP A 100 -6.86 12.79 7.29
C ASP A 100 -6.77 11.24 7.33
N LEU A 101 -6.40 10.60 6.22
CA LEU A 101 -6.18 9.14 6.17
C LEU A 101 -5.02 8.69 7.08
N MET A 102 -3.96 9.49 7.20
CA MET A 102 -2.85 9.19 8.13
C MET A 102 -3.28 9.31 9.59
N GLU A 103 -4.13 10.28 9.95
CA GLU A 103 -4.71 10.42 11.30
C GLU A 103 -5.63 9.23 11.62
N ASP A 104 -6.46 8.80 10.68
CA ASP A 104 -7.29 7.60 10.80
C ASP A 104 -6.42 6.35 11.00
N THR A 105 -5.35 6.22 10.21
CA THR A 105 -4.37 5.12 10.36
C THR A 105 -3.78 5.09 11.76
N GLN A 106 -3.31 6.21 12.28
CA GLN A 106 -2.72 6.29 13.62
C GLN A 106 -3.71 5.95 14.71
N SER A 107 -4.98 6.32 14.52
CA SER A 107 -6.06 6.00 15.46
C SER A 107 -6.36 4.50 15.53
N CYS A 108 -6.31 3.79 14.39
CA CYS A 108 -6.57 2.35 14.33
C CYS A 108 -5.34 1.51 14.68
N ALA A 109 -4.15 1.95 14.24
CA ALA A 109 -2.92 1.14 14.29
C ALA A 109 -2.12 1.29 15.60
N GLY A 110 -2.36 2.33 16.39
CA GLY A 110 -1.72 2.59 17.68
C GLY A 110 -0.19 2.78 17.61
N HIS A 111 0.52 1.71 17.27
CA HIS A 111 1.97 1.69 17.13
C HIS A 111 2.37 1.18 15.75
N GLY A 112 2.80 2.06 14.88
CA GLY A 112 3.25 1.76 13.53
C GLY A 112 3.86 2.99 12.88
N SER A 113 4.64 2.79 11.82
CA SER A 113 5.13 3.89 11.00
C SER A 113 4.07 4.25 9.96
N CYS A 114 3.75 5.54 9.85
CA CYS A 114 2.87 6.05 8.81
C CYS A 114 3.63 7.10 7.99
N SER A 115 3.62 6.95 6.67
CA SER A 115 4.31 7.85 5.75
C SER A 115 3.40 8.24 4.59
N SER A 116 3.71 9.36 3.95
CA SER A 116 3.01 9.81 2.74
C SER A 116 3.89 9.66 1.51
N ALA A 117 3.27 9.36 0.38
CA ALA A 117 3.89 9.34 -0.93
C ALA A 117 3.16 10.28 -1.89
N ASP A 118 3.85 10.74 -2.94
CA ASP A 118 3.22 11.51 -3.99
C ASP A 118 2.38 10.61 -4.90
N TRP A 119 1.23 11.12 -5.36
CA TRP A 119 0.35 10.39 -6.29
C TRP A 119 1.05 10.00 -7.60
N SER A 120 2.04 10.76 -8.01
CA SER A 120 2.86 10.44 -9.19
C SER A 120 3.60 9.10 -9.04
N GLN A 121 3.95 8.70 -7.80
CA GLN A 121 4.57 7.40 -7.53
C GLN A 121 3.59 6.25 -7.73
N VAL A 122 2.30 6.43 -7.40
CA VAL A 122 1.25 5.44 -7.70
C VAL A 122 1.14 5.23 -9.21
N THR A 123 1.09 6.32 -9.97
CA THR A 123 1.01 6.27 -11.43
C THR A 123 2.27 5.65 -12.06
N ALA A 124 3.44 5.94 -11.49
CA ALA A 124 4.70 5.35 -11.93
C ALA A 124 4.76 3.84 -11.60
N ALA A 125 4.36 3.44 -10.39
CA ALA A 125 4.27 2.05 -9.97
C ALA A 125 3.38 1.23 -10.91
N GLN A 126 2.19 1.76 -11.24
CA GLN A 126 1.26 1.10 -12.16
C GLN A 126 1.86 0.90 -13.57
N LYS A 127 2.64 1.86 -14.08
CA LYS A 127 3.33 1.73 -15.37
C LYS A 127 4.39 0.63 -15.37
N GLU A 128 5.03 0.43 -14.23
CA GLU A 128 6.03 -0.63 -14.02
C GLU A 128 5.39 -1.98 -13.63
N GLY A 129 4.05 -2.05 -13.50
CA GLY A 129 3.34 -3.25 -13.07
C GLY A 129 3.60 -3.60 -11.60
N LEU A 130 3.95 -2.63 -10.78
CA LEU A 130 4.26 -2.79 -9.37
C LEU A 130 3.18 -2.16 -8.47
N SER A 131 3.07 -2.63 -7.24
CA SER A 131 2.39 -1.91 -6.17
C SER A 131 3.22 -0.70 -5.72
N LEU A 132 2.60 0.25 -5.01
CA LEU A 132 3.30 1.44 -4.50
C LEU A 132 4.50 1.06 -3.64
N SER A 133 4.35 0.11 -2.71
CA SER A 133 5.44 -0.34 -1.83
C SER A 133 6.58 -0.97 -2.60
N LYS A 134 6.29 -1.84 -3.57
CA LYS A 134 7.32 -2.46 -4.41
C LYS A 134 8.04 -1.42 -5.27
N TYR A 135 7.32 -0.42 -5.77
CA TYR A 135 7.92 0.66 -6.54
C TYR A 135 8.85 1.53 -5.67
N GLN A 136 8.45 1.87 -4.46
CA GLN A 136 9.32 2.58 -3.53
C GLN A 136 10.57 1.77 -3.18
N MET A 137 10.43 0.46 -3.01
CA MET A 137 11.56 -0.43 -2.79
C MET A 137 12.48 -0.51 -4.02
N LEU A 138 11.91 -0.56 -5.24
CA LEU A 138 12.69 -0.49 -6.48
C LEU A 138 13.55 0.77 -6.52
N LEU A 139 13.00 1.95 -6.19
CA LEU A 139 13.76 3.20 -6.17
C LEU A 139 14.92 3.17 -5.15
N GLN A 140 14.70 2.58 -3.98
CA GLN A 140 15.75 2.43 -2.96
C GLN A 140 16.86 1.46 -3.41
N LEU A 141 16.48 0.33 -3.99
CA LEU A 141 17.43 -0.66 -4.52
C LEU A 141 18.22 -0.08 -5.69
N GLN A 142 17.59 0.64 -6.62
CA GLN A 142 18.26 1.29 -7.76
C GLN A 142 19.19 2.43 -7.35
N ALA A 143 18.98 3.05 -6.20
CA ALA A 143 19.92 4.04 -5.66
C ALA A 143 21.26 3.39 -5.25
N LEU A 144 21.27 2.09 -4.90
CA LEU A 144 22.45 1.32 -4.55
C LEU A 144 23.01 0.57 -5.76
N ASP A 145 22.14 0.00 -6.59
CA ASP A 145 22.49 -0.73 -7.81
C ASP A 145 21.50 -0.39 -8.94
N PRO A 146 21.89 0.53 -9.87
CA PRO A 146 21.03 0.96 -10.98
C PRO A 146 20.66 -0.15 -11.99
N SER A 147 21.27 -1.35 -11.90
CA SER A 147 20.98 -2.46 -12.80
C SER A 147 19.72 -3.24 -12.42
N ILE A 148 19.15 -2.98 -11.23
CA ILE A 148 17.95 -3.67 -10.71
C ILE A 148 16.73 -3.24 -11.51
N THR A 149 15.92 -4.21 -11.94
CA THR A 149 14.77 -4.00 -12.79
C THR A 149 13.45 -4.18 -12.02
N SER A 150 12.37 -3.57 -12.53
CA SER A 150 11.01 -3.76 -12.01
C SER A 150 10.55 -5.21 -12.04
N GLU A 151 10.97 -5.97 -13.07
CA GLU A 151 10.67 -7.40 -13.21
C GLU A 151 11.25 -8.22 -12.04
N GLN A 152 12.52 -8.01 -11.70
CA GLN A 152 13.15 -8.67 -10.55
C GLN A 152 12.44 -8.35 -9.22
N VAL A 153 12.05 -7.09 -9.04
CA VAL A 153 11.31 -6.65 -7.84
C VAL A 153 9.90 -7.23 -7.79
N SER A 154 9.22 -7.36 -8.94
CA SER A 154 7.85 -7.88 -9.02
C SER A 154 7.74 -9.32 -8.51
N GLU A 155 8.77 -10.14 -8.74
CA GLU A 155 8.83 -11.55 -8.34
C GLU A 155 9.13 -11.76 -6.86
N CYS A 156 9.67 -10.75 -6.16
CA CYS A 156 10.06 -10.84 -4.76
C CYS A 156 8.92 -10.45 -3.81
N SER A 157 8.86 -11.09 -2.63
CA SER A 157 8.05 -10.60 -1.51
C SER A 157 8.67 -9.34 -0.89
N MET A 158 7.89 -8.54 -0.14
CA MET A 158 8.42 -7.36 0.56
C MET A 158 9.50 -7.73 1.59
N HIS A 159 9.39 -8.88 2.24
CA HIS A 159 10.44 -9.39 3.14
C HIS A 159 11.76 -9.64 2.39
N GLN A 160 11.72 -10.31 1.23
CA GLN A 160 12.91 -10.55 0.40
C GLN A 160 13.54 -9.23 -0.09
N LEU A 161 12.72 -8.27 -0.47
CA LEU A 161 13.19 -6.96 -0.94
C LEU A 161 13.89 -6.17 0.19
N ARG A 162 13.35 -6.21 1.41
CA ARG A 162 14.00 -5.58 2.58
C ARG A 162 15.34 -6.25 2.91
N GLN A 163 15.40 -7.57 2.84
CA GLN A 163 16.66 -8.31 3.03
C GLN A 163 17.67 -7.93 1.94
N TRP A 164 17.26 -7.91 0.68
CA TRP A 164 18.11 -7.52 -0.44
C TRP A 164 18.65 -6.09 -0.27
N LEU A 165 17.83 -5.15 0.14
CA LEU A 165 18.24 -3.78 0.45
C LEU A 165 19.29 -3.74 1.57
N SER A 166 19.08 -4.51 2.64
CA SER A 166 20.02 -4.62 3.76
C SER A 166 21.37 -5.19 3.32
N ASP A 167 21.36 -6.23 2.49
CA ASP A 167 22.59 -6.89 1.98
C ASP A 167 23.41 -5.93 1.10
N LEU A 168 22.75 -5.18 0.21
CA LEU A 168 23.42 -4.17 -0.62
C LEU A 168 24.01 -3.03 0.20
N SER A 169 23.26 -2.53 1.19
CA SER A 169 23.72 -1.46 2.07
C SER A 169 24.95 -1.88 2.88
N SER A 170 24.95 -3.10 3.42
CA SER A 170 26.07 -3.65 4.20
C SER A 170 27.31 -3.88 3.34
N GLY A 171 27.13 -4.26 2.07
CA GLY A 171 28.22 -4.46 1.12
C GLY A 171 28.94 -3.17 0.71
N GLN A 172 28.24 -2.03 0.74
CA GLN A 172 28.86 -0.72 0.46
C GLN A 172 29.71 -0.20 1.62
N ASP A 173 29.27 -0.43 2.88
CA ASP A 173 30.02 -0.03 4.08
C ASP A 173 31.34 -0.80 4.21
N ALA A 174 31.44 -2.03 3.66
CA ALA A 174 32.65 -2.85 3.68
C ALA A 174 33.70 -2.43 2.62
N SER A 175 33.31 -1.52 1.70
CA SER A 175 34.16 -1.11 0.56
C SER A 175 34.68 0.33 0.68
N SER A 176 34.37 1.02 1.79
CA SER A 176 34.80 2.39 2.08
C SER A 176 35.84 2.42 3.18
#